data_23bca3ccbe99a3bc1fdf3ccccd0b285b
#
_entry.id   23bca3ccbe99a3bc1fdf3ccccd0b285b
#
_cell.length_a   1.000
_cell.length_b   1.000
_cell.length_c   1.000
_cell.angle_alpha   90.00
_cell.angle_beta   90.00
_cell.angle_gamma   90.00
#
_symmetry.space_group_name_H-M   'P 1'
#
loop_
_entity.id
_entity.type
_entity.pdbx_description
1 polymer ?
#
loop_
_entity_poly.entity_id
_entity_poly.type
_entity_poly.pdbx_seq_one_letter_code
_entity_poly.pdbx_strand_id
1 'polypeptide(L)'
;RKPHPPIWVGGQSRPAIRRAAQLGDAWHPVGATPATPLEPEQLARDIATLHLFAEKAGRDPAEIEVAMKAPIKDTGIASSGPRRRFSGTADDVRRDIETYSELGVGHLIFDIRKPDLSQTLKAMEWFAEAIMV
;
A
#
# COMPACT_ATOMS: atom_id res chain seq x y z
N ARG A 1 5.89 -10.90 26.27
CA ARG A 1 4.65 -10.16 26.43
C ARG A 1 3.54 -10.80 25.60
N LYS A 2 2.37 -10.95 26.16
CA LYS A 2 1.19 -11.43 25.45
C LYS A 2 0.07 -10.37 25.60
N PRO A 3 -0.59 -9.96 24.51
CA PRO A 3 -0.26 -10.31 23.13
C PRO A 3 1.10 -9.73 22.71
N HIS A 4 1.74 -10.33 21.68
CA HIS A 4 2.93 -9.74 21.05
C HIS A 4 2.53 -8.53 20.18
N PRO A 5 3.45 -7.61 19.86
CA PRO A 5 3.18 -6.57 18.87
C PRO A 5 2.80 -7.20 17.52
N PRO A 6 1.92 -6.54 16.73
CA PRO A 6 1.57 -7.03 15.40
C PRO A 6 2.80 -7.26 14.52
N ILE A 7 2.85 -8.41 13.86
CA ILE A 7 3.97 -8.79 12.98
C ILE A 7 3.57 -8.55 11.54
N TRP A 8 4.22 -7.59 10.89
CA TRP A 8 4.03 -7.28 9.48
C TRP A 8 5.11 -7.95 8.65
N VAL A 9 4.70 -8.73 7.65
CA VAL A 9 5.61 -9.49 6.79
C VAL A 9 5.69 -8.82 5.41
N GLY A 10 6.88 -8.32 5.08
CA GLY A 10 7.14 -7.65 3.81
C GLY A 10 7.44 -8.61 2.66
N GLY A 11 7.33 -8.08 1.44
CA GLY A 11 7.69 -8.74 0.19
C GLY A 11 6.51 -9.24 -0.64
N GLN A 12 6.73 -9.36 -1.97
CA GLN A 12 5.71 -9.69 -2.95
C GLN A 12 5.96 -11.03 -3.65
N SER A 13 7.06 -11.71 -3.34
CA SER A 13 7.29 -13.03 -3.86
C SER A 13 6.29 -14.04 -3.26
N ARG A 14 5.94 -15.07 -4.01
CA ARG A 14 5.04 -16.11 -3.52
C ARG A 14 5.45 -16.71 -2.16
N PRO A 15 6.75 -16.97 -1.87
CA PRO A 15 7.20 -17.37 -0.53
C PRO A 15 6.96 -16.30 0.54
N ALA A 16 7.10 -15.00 0.21
CA ALA A 16 6.84 -13.92 1.17
C ALA A 16 5.34 -13.83 1.51
N ILE A 17 4.46 -13.89 0.51
CA ILE A 17 3.01 -13.94 0.71
C ILE A 17 2.61 -15.15 1.57
N ARG A 18 3.23 -16.32 1.33
CA ARG A 18 2.98 -17.50 2.15
C ARG A 18 3.40 -17.29 3.62
N ARG A 19 4.57 -16.67 3.87
CA ARG A 19 4.99 -16.34 5.24
C ARG A 19 4.03 -15.38 5.93
N ALA A 20 3.58 -14.35 5.22
CA ALA A 20 2.58 -13.42 5.73
C ALA A 20 1.30 -14.16 6.13
N ALA A 21 0.80 -15.04 5.27
CA ALA A 21 -0.38 -15.85 5.51
C ALA A 21 -0.26 -16.78 6.72
N GLN A 22 0.92 -17.35 6.93
CA GLN A 22 1.14 -18.36 7.99
C GLN A 22 1.49 -17.73 9.33
N LEU A 23 2.25 -16.64 9.35
CA LEU A 23 2.93 -16.15 10.55
C LEU A 23 2.67 -14.65 10.84
N GLY A 24 2.18 -13.88 9.87
CA GLY A 24 1.98 -12.45 10.00
C GLY A 24 0.60 -12.07 10.51
N ASP A 25 0.50 -10.91 11.14
CA ASP A 25 -0.76 -10.21 11.40
C ASP A 25 -1.11 -9.29 10.24
N ALA A 26 -0.12 -8.92 9.41
CA ALA A 26 -0.32 -8.19 8.17
C ALA A 26 0.68 -8.61 7.07
N TRP A 27 0.24 -8.50 5.82
CA TRP A 27 1.10 -8.52 4.64
C TRP A 27 1.43 -7.08 4.24
N HIS A 28 2.73 -6.79 4.05
CA HIS A 28 3.24 -5.45 3.78
C HIS A 28 3.96 -5.37 2.42
N PRO A 29 3.22 -5.27 1.30
CA PRO A 29 3.81 -5.07 -0.01
C PRO A 29 4.25 -3.61 -0.23
N VAL A 30 5.17 -3.41 -1.17
CA VAL A 30 5.55 -2.09 -1.67
C VAL A 30 5.06 -1.97 -3.11
N GLY A 31 4.29 -0.94 -3.40
CA GLY A 31 3.74 -0.69 -4.73
C GLY A 31 4.05 0.70 -5.27
N ALA A 32 3.47 1.03 -6.41
CA ALA A 32 3.57 2.31 -7.09
C ALA A 32 5.03 2.76 -7.37
N THR A 33 5.96 1.81 -7.52
CA THR A 33 7.36 2.07 -7.92
C THR A 33 7.61 1.51 -9.32
N PRO A 34 8.63 2.00 -10.04
CA PRO A 34 8.99 1.43 -11.34
C PRO A 34 9.34 -0.06 -11.29
N ALA A 35 10.00 -0.50 -10.19
CA ALA A 35 10.39 -1.88 -10.01
C ALA A 35 9.23 -2.79 -9.54
N THR A 36 8.29 -2.21 -8.81
CA THR A 36 7.12 -2.90 -8.27
C THR A 36 5.89 -2.02 -8.46
N PRO A 37 5.29 -1.96 -9.67
CA PRO A 37 4.11 -1.14 -9.93
C PRO A 37 2.93 -1.54 -9.04
N LEU A 38 2.73 -2.83 -8.86
CA LEU A 38 1.65 -3.42 -8.07
C LEU A 38 0.30 -2.79 -8.43
N GLU A 39 -0.02 -2.84 -9.72
CA GLU A 39 -1.30 -2.35 -10.23
C GLU A 39 -2.49 -3.10 -9.60
N PRO A 40 -3.68 -2.50 -9.57
CA PRO A 40 -4.84 -3.07 -8.89
C PRO A 40 -5.11 -4.53 -9.21
N GLU A 41 -5.00 -4.94 -10.48
CA GLU A 41 -5.23 -6.32 -10.90
C GLU A 41 -4.16 -7.29 -10.38
N GLN A 42 -2.92 -6.85 -10.25
CA GLN A 42 -1.86 -7.66 -9.65
C GLN A 42 -2.07 -7.78 -8.15
N LEU A 43 -2.38 -6.68 -7.48
CA LEU A 43 -2.66 -6.69 -6.04
C LEU A 43 -3.85 -7.60 -5.70
N ALA A 44 -4.93 -7.55 -6.50
CA ALA A 44 -6.08 -8.43 -6.31
C ALA A 44 -5.70 -9.92 -6.40
N ARG A 45 -4.86 -10.30 -7.37
CA ARG A 45 -4.34 -11.67 -7.50
C ARG A 45 -3.46 -12.08 -6.31
N ASP A 46 -2.65 -11.16 -5.83
CA ASP A 46 -1.74 -11.42 -4.70
C ASP A 46 -2.53 -11.54 -3.38
N ILE A 47 -3.58 -10.73 -3.18
CA ILE A 47 -4.50 -10.86 -2.05
C ILE A 47 -5.26 -12.19 -2.10
N ALA A 48 -5.76 -12.59 -3.27
CA ALA A 48 -6.38 -13.90 -3.42
C ALA A 48 -5.41 -15.06 -3.08
N THR A 49 -4.13 -14.90 -3.45
CA THR A 49 -3.06 -15.86 -3.09
C THR A 49 -2.79 -15.87 -1.59
N LEU A 50 -2.79 -14.69 -0.93
CA LEU A 50 -2.65 -14.56 0.52
C LEU A 50 -3.79 -15.31 1.24
N HIS A 51 -5.03 -15.07 0.83
CA HIS A 51 -6.21 -15.73 1.39
C HIS A 51 -6.13 -17.26 1.25
N LEU A 52 -5.80 -17.76 0.05
CA LEU A 52 -5.64 -19.17 -0.20
C LEU A 52 -4.57 -19.82 0.71
N PHE A 53 -3.45 -19.14 0.96
CA PHE A 53 -2.42 -19.63 1.85
C PHE A 53 -2.83 -19.55 3.33
N ALA A 54 -3.61 -18.57 3.73
CA ALA A 54 -4.17 -18.46 5.07
C ALA A 54 -5.13 -19.63 5.35
N GLU A 55 -6.09 -19.89 4.47
CA GLU A 55 -7.03 -21.00 4.57
C GLU A 55 -6.31 -22.35 4.66
N LYS A 56 -5.29 -22.57 3.81
CA LYS A 56 -4.45 -23.79 3.86
C LYS A 56 -3.66 -23.94 5.16
N ALA A 57 -3.39 -22.84 5.85
CA ALA A 57 -2.74 -22.80 7.15
C ALA A 57 -3.74 -22.90 8.33
N GLY A 58 -5.04 -23.01 8.05
CA GLY A 58 -6.10 -23.07 9.06
C GLY A 58 -6.36 -21.71 9.73
N ARG A 59 -6.01 -20.60 9.06
CA ARG A 59 -6.24 -19.23 9.54
C ARG A 59 -7.36 -18.56 8.78
N ASP A 60 -8.11 -17.71 9.47
CA ASP A 60 -9.08 -16.83 8.81
C ASP A 60 -8.32 -15.76 8.01
N PRO A 61 -8.53 -15.65 6.67
CA PRO A 61 -7.95 -14.59 5.86
C PRO A 61 -8.26 -13.18 6.37
N ALA A 62 -9.42 -12.97 6.99
CA ALA A 62 -9.86 -11.68 7.52
C ALA A 62 -9.00 -11.20 8.71
N GLU A 63 -8.24 -12.08 9.35
CA GLU A 63 -7.31 -11.72 10.43
C GLU A 63 -5.99 -11.13 9.91
N ILE A 64 -5.75 -11.17 8.60
CA ILE A 64 -4.49 -10.72 8.01
C ILE A 64 -4.73 -9.42 7.25
N GLU A 65 -4.25 -8.32 7.82
CA GLU A 65 -4.36 -7.02 7.18
C GLU A 65 -3.47 -6.91 5.94
N VAL A 66 -3.87 -6.07 4.99
CA VAL A 66 -3.02 -5.65 3.87
C VAL A 66 -2.59 -4.21 4.11
N ALA A 67 -1.28 -4.03 4.36
CA ALA A 67 -0.67 -2.74 4.67
C ALA A 67 0.33 -2.35 3.57
N MET A 68 -0.15 -1.69 2.52
CA MET A 68 0.67 -1.36 1.37
C MET A 68 1.47 -0.08 1.59
N LYS A 69 2.77 -0.12 1.27
CA LYS A 69 3.61 1.08 1.18
C LYS A 69 3.70 1.57 -0.27
N ALA A 70 3.54 2.88 -0.47
CA ALA A 70 3.67 3.54 -1.76
C ALA A 70 4.37 4.90 -1.63
N PRO A 71 5.21 5.32 -2.61
CA PRO A 71 5.71 6.68 -2.65
C PRO A 71 4.60 7.63 -3.14
N ILE A 72 4.53 8.82 -2.55
CA ILE A 72 3.80 9.96 -3.13
C ILE A 72 4.80 10.88 -3.82
N LYS A 73 4.67 11.02 -5.13
CA LYS A 73 5.52 11.87 -5.96
C LYS A 73 4.66 12.71 -6.89
N ASP A 74 5.23 13.83 -7.33
CA ASP A 74 4.64 14.70 -8.37
C ASP A 74 3.18 15.09 -8.09
N THR A 75 2.92 15.49 -6.84
CA THR A 75 1.60 15.87 -6.36
C THR A 75 1.24 17.31 -6.76
N GLY A 76 -0.04 17.53 -7.09
CA GLY A 76 -0.56 18.85 -7.45
C GLY A 76 -0.30 19.24 -8.90
N ILE A 77 0.30 18.39 -9.73
CA ILE A 77 0.62 18.66 -11.14
C ILE A 77 -0.04 17.59 -12.01
N ALA A 78 -0.80 18.02 -13.01
CA ALA A 78 -1.32 17.09 -14.02
C ALA A 78 -0.15 16.44 -14.78
N SER A 79 -0.16 15.11 -14.85
CA SER A 79 0.87 14.36 -15.58
C SER A 79 0.75 14.59 -17.10
N SER A 80 1.87 14.88 -17.75
CA SER A 80 1.94 14.96 -19.22
C SER A 80 2.17 13.61 -19.91
N GLY A 81 2.22 12.52 -19.16
CA GLY A 81 2.46 11.15 -19.64
C GLY A 81 1.68 10.10 -18.85
N PRO A 82 1.99 8.80 -19.00
CA PRO A 82 1.36 7.76 -18.21
C PRO A 82 1.50 8.05 -16.71
N ARG A 83 0.36 8.26 -16.05
CA ARG A 83 0.32 8.63 -14.62
C ARG A 83 0.70 7.42 -13.75
N ARG A 84 1.60 7.61 -12.81
CA ARG A 84 1.86 6.63 -11.76
C ARG A 84 0.76 6.68 -10.69
N ARG A 85 0.49 5.56 -10.06
CA ARG A 85 -0.41 5.52 -8.92
C ARG A 85 0.10 6.44 -7.81
N PHE A 86 -0.82 7.05 -7.10
CA PHE A 86 -0.57 8.04 -6.03
C PHE A 86 0.28 9.24 -6.49
N SER A 87 0.08 9.68 -7.73
CA SER A 87 0.65 10.92 -8.27
C SER A 87 -0.41 11.71 -9.03
N GLY A 88 -0.12 12.97 -9.38
CA GLY A 88 -1.03 13.84 -10.11
C GLY A 88 -1.83 14.78 -9.21
N THR A 89 -3.08 15.04 -9.56
CA THR A 89 -3.97 15.93 -8.79
C THR A 89 -4.44 15.28 -7.50
N ALA A 90 -5.02 16.06 -6.58
CA ALA A 90 -5.64 15.52 -5.36
C ALA A 90 -6.73 14.48 -5.68
N ASP A 91 -7.56 14.75 -6.68
CA ASP A 91 -8.62 13.83 -7.11
C ASP A 91 -8.07 12.53 -7.69
N ASP A 92 -6.94 12.59 -8.38
CA ASP A 92 -6.25 11.39 -8.87
C ASP A 92 -5.76 10.53 -7.71
N VAL A 93 -5.15 11.14 -6.70
CA VAL A 93 -4.65 10.43 -5.51
C VAL A 93 -5.81 9.85 -4.70
N ARG A 94 -6.89 10.60 -4.48
CA ARG A 94 -8.09 10.10 -3.77
C ARG A 94 -8.70 8.91 -4.49
N ARG A 95 -8.84 8.97 -5.81
CA ARG A 95 -9.36 7.86 -6.62
C ARG A 95 -8.46 6.62 -6.54
N ASP A 96 -7.15 6.80 -6.51
CA ASP A 96 -6.24 5.68 -6.29
C ASP A 96 -6.43 5.08 -4.88
N ILE A 97 -6.55 5.91 -3.85
CA ILE A 97 -6.82 5.46 -2.47
C ILE A 97 -8.11 4.62 -2.41
N GLU A 98 -9.20 5.11 -3.00
CA GLU A 98 -10.46 4.38 -3.08
C GLU A 98 -10.29 3.03 -3.79
N THR A 99 -9.65 3.02 -4.96
CA THR A 99 -9.40 1.80 -5.73
C THR A 99 -8.66 0.74 -4.90
N TYR A 100 -7.60 1.12 -4.20
CA TYR A 100 -6.83 0.17 -3.39
C TYR A 100 -7.56 -0.22 -2.10
N SER A 101 -8.34 0.68 -1.51
CA SER A 101 -9.20 0.37 -0.36
C SER A 101 -10.28 -0.66 -0.71
N GLU A 102 -10.93 -0.51 -1.87
CA GLU A 102 -11.94 -1.47 -2.36
C GLU A 102 -11.36 -2.87 -2.60
N LEU A 103 -10.06 -2.97 -2.89
CA LEU A 103 -9.34 -4.25 -3.00
C LEU A 103 -9.03 -4.90 -1.66
N GLY A 104 -9.26 -4.21 -0.54
CA GLY A 104 -9.00 -4.72 0.80
C GLY A 104 -7.70 -4.22 1.44
N VAL A 105 -7.08 -3.16 0.91
CA VAL A 105 -5.96 -2.51 1.57
C VAL A 105 -6.47 -1.70 2.75
N GLY A 106 -6.20 -2.18 3.97
CA GLY A 106 -6.61 -1.52 5.22
C GLY A 106 -5.68 -0.39 5.66
N HIS A 107 -4.40 -0.45 5.28
CA HIS A 107 -3.41 0.58 5.58
C HIS A 107 -2.64 0.99 4.33
N LEU A 108 -2.64 2.29 4.03
CA LEU A 108 -1.76 2.89 3.02
C LEU A 108 -0.69 3.73 3.73
N ILE A 109 0.57 3.36 3.54
CA ILE A 109 1.72 4.03 4.13
C ILE A 109 2.44 4.79 3.04
N PHE A 110 2.34 6.11 3.08
CA PHE A 110 2.94 6.96 2.05
C PHE A 110 4.36 7.42 2.41
N ASP A 111 5.29 7.21 1.48
CA ASP A 111 6.62 7.80 1.55
C ASP A 111 6.57 9.19 0.88
N ILE A 112 6.45 10.23 1.72
CA ILE A 112 6.29 11.63 1.29
C ILE A 112 7.63 12.36 1.21
N ARG A 113 8.74 11.71 1.53
CA ARG A 113 10.06 12.33 1.59
C ARG A 113 10.45 13.01 0.28
N LYS A 114 10.98 14.22 0.42
CA LYS A 114 11.59 15.03 -0.65
C LYS A 114 13.09 15.22 -0.35
N PRO A 115 13.88 15.76 -1.28
CA PRO A 115 15.32 15.98 -1.08
C PRO A 115 15.68 16.83 0.14
N ASP A 116 14.84 17.78 0.53
CA ASP A 116 15.03 18.62 1.70
C ASP A 116 13.82 18.64 2.64
N LEU A 117 14.06 19.10 3.87
CA LEU A 117 13.02 19.13 4.91
C LEU A 117 11.88 20.08 4.56
N SER A 118 12.18 21.26 4.02
CA SER A 118 11.15 22.26 3.68
C SER A 118 10.17 21.72 2.65
N GLN A 119 10.67 21.07 1.61
CA GLN A 119 9.83 20.43 0.59
C GLN A 119 9.03 19.25 1.17
N THR A 120 9.64 18.49 2.08
CA THR A 120 8.94 17.38 2.76
C THR A 120 7.77 17.91 3.58
N LEU A 121 7.97 18.97 4.37
CA LEU A 121 6.91 19.58 5.19
C LEU A 121 5.76 20.12 4.32
N LYS A 122 6.07 20.82 3.23
CA LYS A 122 5.05 21.30 2.27
C LYS A 122 4.26 20.15 1.64
N ALA A 123 4.92 19.04 1.33
CA ALA A 123 4.24 17.88 0.79
C ALA A 123 3.32 17.21 1.83
N MET A 124 3.71 17.21 3.10
CA MET A 124 2.86 16.74 4.20
C MET A 124 1.65 17.66 4.45
N GLU A 125 1.85 18.98 4.45
CA GLU A 125 0.77 19.98 4.56
C GLU A 125 -0.23 19.79 3.41
N TRP A 126 0.27 19.75 2.17
CA TRP A 126 -0.58 19.51 1.00
C TRP A 126 -1.38 18.20 1.14
N PHE A 127 -0.74 17.11 1.60
CA PHE A 127 -1.42 15.84 1.78
C PHE A 127 -2.53 15.93 2.83
N ALA A 128 -2.26 16.57 3.96
CA ALA A 128 -3.24 16.76 5.02
C ALA A 128 -4.45 17.59 4.55
N GLU A 129 -4.19 18.71 3.85
CA GLU A 129 -5.23 19.64 3.41
C GLU A 129 -6.02 19.15 2.19
N ALA A 130 -5.35 18.47 1.26
CA ALA A 130 -5.95 18.09 -0.01
C ALA A 130 -6.46 16.64 -0.06
N ILE A 131 -5.94 15.73 0.78
CA ILE A 131 -6.27 14.30 0.71
C ILE A 131 -7.05 13.82 1.94
N MET A 132 -6.68 14.28 3.14
CA MET A 132 -7.28 13.80 4.40
C MET A 132 -8.57 14.54 4.82
N VAL A 133 -9.17 15.26 3.92
CA VAL A 133 -10.39 16.09 4.22
C VAL A 133 -11.64 15.27 4.01
#